data_ea9bbf0a7f1e9d7917c2eeb116fe345b
#
_entry.id   ea9bbf0a7f1e9d7917c2eeb116fe345b
#
_cell.length_a   1.000
_cell.length_b   1.000
_cell.length_c   1.000
_cell.angle_alpha   90.00
_cell.angle_beta   90.00
_cell.angle_gamma   90.00
#
_symmetry.space_group_name_H-M   'P 1'
#
loop_
_entity.id
_entity.type
_entity.pdbx_description
1 polymer ?
#
loop_
_entity_poly.entity_id
_entity_poly.type
_entity_poly.pdbx_seq_one_letter_code
_entity_poly.pdbx_strand_id
1 'polypeptide(L)'
;MEIRISNDNSRNYYDEVLGVMSNYKKLIENPKQKIQGLTRQATILTGISIAFLAIFSILYLNDASNMLYMIVVMIFAAAVVLGIVYYLLINRRIKSIRNDASDKRLIIEDDYVEMIMDGDRTMLEMSDIQYVLMNKHSICFLPRTENTKMIAVNIIYKDSVLDAINDKSIIIDNTGLY
;
A
#
# COMPACT_ATOMS: atom_id res chain seq x y z
N MET A 1 25.82 -4.96 3.38
CA MET A 1 25.79 -3.68 2.60
C MET A 1 24.94 -2.66 3.35
N GLU A 2 25.39 -1.39 3.48
CA GLU A 2 24.61 -0.32 4.13
C GLU A 2 24.15 0.70 3.09
N ILE A 3 22.84 1.01 3.08
CA ILE A 3 22.21 1.99 2.21
C ILE A 3 21.61 3.09 3.09
N ARG A 4 22.10 4.33 2.98
CA ARG A 4 21.41 5.48 3.59
C ARG A 4 20.22 5.86 2.76
N ILE A 5 19.05 5.83 3.39
CA ILE A 5 17.79 6.18 2.73
C ILE A 5 17.58 7.66 2.91
N SER A 6 17.69 8.42 1.82
CA SER A 6 17.22 9.80 1.80
C SER A 6 15.73 9.84 2.09
N ASN A 7 15.29 10.86 2.82
CA ASN A 7 13.86 11.05 3.12
C ASN A 7 13.10 11.22 1.80
N ASP A 8 12.66 10.10 1.21
CA ASP A 8 11.86 10.15 -0.02
C ASP A 8 10.43 10.54 0.34
N ASN A 9 10.15 11.80 0.09
CA ASN A 9 8.86 12.42 0.33
C ASN A 9 7.80 12.02 -0.72
N SER A 10 8.00 10.98 -1.51
CA SER A 10 7.04 10.51 -2.49
C SER A 10 5.77 9.97 -1.82
N ARG A 11 4.66 10.68 -1.99
CA ARG A 11 3.34 10.22 -1.55
C ARG A 11 3.01 8.84 -2.13
N ASN A 12 3.39 8.58 -3.38
CA ASN A 12 3.09 7.35 -4.10
C ASN A 12 3.79 6.14 -3.45
N TYR A 13 5.01 6.32 -2.96
CA TYR A 13 5.72 5.30 -2.20
C TYR A 13 4.93 4.87 -0.96
N TYR A 14 4.56 5.83 -0.10
CA TYR A 14 3.82 5.51 1.13
C TYR A 14 2.44 4.91 0.85
N ASP A 15 1.73 5.40 -0.17
CA ASP A 15 0.43 4.88 -0.55
C ASP A 15 0.54 3.43 -1.05
N GLU A 16 1.57 3.11 -1.82
CA GLU A 16 1.84 1.77 -2.31
C GLU A 16 2.23 0.81 -1.18
N VAL A 17 3.11 1.23 -0.25
CA VAL A 17 3.49 0.45 0.94
C VAL A 17 2.26 0.11 1.79
N LEU A 18 1.37 1.08 2.03
CA LEU A 18 0.11 0.82 2.73
C LEU A 18 -0.79 -0.16 1.95
N GLY A 19 -0.78 -0.06 0.62
CA GLY A 19 -1.47 -1.01 -0.27
C GLY A 19 -0.92 -2.44 -0.14
N VAL A 20 0.40 -2.60 -0.08
CA VAL A 20 1.06 -3.90 0.16
C VAL A 20 0.64 -4.46 1.51
N MET A 21 0.74 -3.66 2.58
CA MET A 21 0.36 -4.09 3.93
C MET A 21 -1.10 -4.56 4.00
N SER A 22 -2.02 -3.82 3.39
CA SER A 22 -3.45 -4.17 3.41
C SER A 22 -3.80 -5.42 2.60
N ASN A 23 -2.97 -5.77 1.62
CA ASN A 23 -3.18 -6.95 0.77
C ASN A 23 -2.18 -8.08 1.06
N TYR A 24 -1.53 -8.07 2.21
CA TYR A 24 -0.47 -9.01 2.58
C TYR A 24 -0.85 -10.48 2.29
N LYS A 25 -1.99 -10.97 2.80
CA LYS A 25 -2.44 -12.36 2.60
C LYS A 25 -2.56 -12.75 1.13
N LYS A 26 -3.15 -11.86 0.32
CA LYS A 26 -3.30 -12.07 -1.12
C LYS A 26 -1.96 -12.12 -1.83
N LEU A 27 -0.99 -11.32 -1.35
CA LEU A 27 0.35 -11.26 -1.94
C LEU A 27 1.20 -12.49 -1.62
N ILE A 28 1.01 -13.10 -0.46
CA ILE A 28 1.65 -14.38 -0.15
C ILE A 28 1.14 -15.49 -1.06
N GLU A 29 -0.16 -15.51 -1.38
CA GLU A 29 -0.76 -16.52 -2.26
C GLU A 29 -0.45 -16.25 -3.74
N ASN A 30 -0.46 -14.97 -4.15
CA ASN A 30 -0.20 -14.55 -5.53
C ASN A 30 0.66 -13.28 -5.56
N PRO A 31 2.00 -13.41 -5.53
CA PRO A 31 2.91 -12.26 -5.48
C PRO A 31 2.98 -11.48 -6.79
N LYS A 32 2.62 -12.12 -7.93
CA LYS A 32 2.62 -11.47 -9.26
C LYS A 32 1.29 -10.79 -9.54
N GLN A 33 0.96 -9.76 -8.78
CA GLN A 33 -0.25 -8.97 -9.02
C GLN A 33 0.00 -7.48 -8.86
N LYS A 34 -0.80 -6.70 -9.58
CA LYS A 34 -0.77 -5.24 -9.47
C LYS A 34 -1.32 -4.80 -8.12
N ILE A 35 -0.51 -4.04 -7.39
CA ILE A 35 -0.90 -3.45 -6.11
C ILE A 35 -1.38 -2.03 -6.37
N GLN A 36 -2.60 -1.75 -5.95
CA GLN A 36 -3.12 -0.38 -5.97
C GLN A 36 -2.93 0.24 -4.59
N GLY A 37 -2.42 1.47 -4.56
CA GLY A 37 -2.38 2.26 -3.34
C GLY A 37 -3.77 2.44 -2.73
N LEU A 38 -3.84 2.56 -1.42
CA LEU A 38 -5.12 2.70 -0.70
C LEU A 38 -5.90 3.95 -1.10
N THR A 39 -5.20 5.06 -1.39
CA THR A 39 -5.87 6.30 -1.84
C THR A 39 -6.56 6.10 -3.19
N ARG A 40 -5.94 5.37 -4.11
CA ARG A 40 -6.53 5.04 -5.41
C ARG A 40 -7.75 4.14 -5.24
N GLN A 41 -7.67 3.11 -4.39
CA GLN A 41 -8.81 2.25 -4.10
C GLN A 41 -10.00 3.05 -3.53
N ALA A 42 -9.73 3.90 -2.53
CA ALA A 42 -10.75 4.78 -1.94
C ALA A 42 -11.40 5.69 -3.00
N THR A 43 -10.59 6.29 -3.88
CA THR A 43 -11.09 7.18 -4.94
C THR A 43 -11.99 6.44 -5.93
N ILE A 44 -11.59 5.23 -6.37
CA ILE A 44 -12.38 4.42 -7.30
C ILE A 44 -13.72 4.03 -6.66
N LEU A 45 -13.70 3.51 -5.42
CA LEU A 45 -14.92 3.11 -4.72
C LEU A 45 -15.87 4.29 -4.50
N THR A 46 -15.33 5.45 -4.11
CA THR A 46 -16.13 6.68 -3.94
C THR A 46 -16.71 7.14 -5.27
N GLY A 47 -15.95 7.11 -6.36
CA GLY A 47 -16.40 7.47 -7.70
C GLY A 47 -17.54 6.58 -8.20
N ILE A 48 -17.42 5.25 -8.00
CA ILE A 48 -18.49 4.30 -8.32
C ILE A 48 -19.73 4.60 -7.48
N SER A 49 -19.58 4.85 -6.17
CA SER A 49 -20.71 5.18 -5.29
C SER A 49 -21.42 6.47 -5.70
N ILE A 50 -20.68 7.49 -6.15
CA ILE A 50 -21.26 8.74 -6.67
C ILE A 50 -22.06 8.48 -7.96
N ALA A 51 -21.54 7.66 -8.89
CA ALA A 51 -22.25 7.33 -10.12
C ALA A 51 -23.57 6.60 -9.83
N PHE A 52 -23.57 5.60 -8.95
CA PHE A 52 -24.81 4.92 -8.54
C PHE A 52 -25.76 5.85 -7.79
N LEU A 53 -25.24 6.70 -6.89
CA LEU A 53 -26.05 7.70 -6.20
C LEU A 53 -26.80 8.59 -7.20
N ALA A 54 -26.12 9.09 -8.25
CA ALA A 54 -26.75 9.92 -9.28
C ALA A 54 -27.85 9.15 -10.04
N ILE A 55 -27.57 7.90 -10.47
CA ILE A 55 -28.53 7.07 -11.20
C ILE A 55 -29.79 6.83 -10.35
N PHE A 56 -29.61 6.36 -9.11
CA PHE A 56 -30.77 6.04 -8.26
C PHE A 56 -31.51 7.27 -7.76
N SER A 57 -30.83 8.44 -7.63
CA SER A 57 -31.51 9.70 -7.37
C SER A 57 -32.44 10.11 -8.50
N ILE A 58 -32.04 9.93 -9.77
CA ILE A 58 -32.89 10.20 -10.93
C ILE A 58 -34.09 9.25 -10.94
N LEU A 59 -33.89 7.95 -10.68
CA LEU A 59 -34.95 6.97 -10.62
C LEU A 59 -35.96 7.30 -9.49
N TYR A 60 -35.47 7.70 -8.31
CA TYR A 60 -36.31 8.12 -7.19
C TYR A 60 -37.13 9.38 -7.52
N LEU A 61 -36.55 10.36 -8.22
CA LEU A 61 -37.28 11.57 -8.65
C LEU A 61 -38.40 11.25 -9.65
N ASN A 62 -38.23 10.21 -10.49
CA ASN A 62 -39.23 9.78 -11.45
C ASN A 62 -40.36 8.96 -10.80
N ASP A 63 -40.08 8.24 -9.71
CA ASP A 63 -41.05 7.43 -8.95
C ASP A 63 -40.76 7.55 -7.45
N ALA A 64 -41.15 8.70 -6.88
CA ALA A 64 -40.93 9.01 -5.47
C ALA A 64 -41.75 8.13 -4.50
N SER A 65 -42.75 7.38 -5.01
CA SER A 65 -43.54 6.44 -4.23
C SER A 65 -42.80 5.13 -3.96
N ASN A 66 -41.71 4.85 -4.72
CA ASN A 66 -40.93 3.63 -4.60
C ASN A 66 -39.93 3.71 -3.44
N MET A 67 -40.31 3.16 -2.31
CA MET A 67 -39.50 3.15 -1.09
C MET A 67 -38.12 2.48 -1.29
N LEU A 68 -38.01 1.53 -2.23
CA LEU A 68 -36.75 0.83 -2.52
C LEU A 68 -35.70 1.79 -3.10
N TYR A 69 -36.10 2.70 -4.00
CA TYR A 69 -35.16 3.69 -4.55
C TYR A 69 -34.65 4.65 -3.48
N MET A 70 -35.48 5.06 -2.54
CA MET A 70 -35.10 5.89 -1.40
C MET A 70 -34.06 5.18 -0.52
N ILE A 71 -34.25 3.91 -0.21
CA ILE A 71 -33.29 3.13 0.59
C ILE A 71 -31.95 3.02 -0.12
N VAL A 72 -31.96 2.73 -1.41
CA VAL A 72 -30.73 2.60 -2.23
C VAL A 72 -29.98 3.93 -2.29
N VAL A 73 -30.68 5.05 -2.48
CA VAL A 73 -30.09 6.41 -2.45
C VAL A 73 -29.39 6.65 -1.09
N MET A 74 -30.03 6.33 0.02
CA MET A 74 -29.44 6.51 1.35
C MET A 74 -28.18 5.64 1.54
N ILE A 75 -28.17 4.39 1.05
CA ILE A 75 -27.03 3.49 1.13
C ILE A 75 -25.84 4.08 0.35
N PHE A 76 -26.04 4.53 -0.90
CA PHE A 76 -24.95 5.10 -1.69
C PHE A 76 -24.50 6.46 -1.16
N ALA A 77 -25.39 7.29 -0.60
CA ALA A 77 -25.01 8.53 0.07
C ALA A 77 -24.10 8.23 1.28
N ALA A 78 -24.44 7.26 2.11
CA ALA A 78 -23.60 6.82 3.22
C ALA A 78 -22.25 6.28 2.72
N ALA A 79 -22.24 5.48 1.63
CA ALA A 79 -21.02 4.94 1.04
C ALA A 79 -20.08 6.05 0.53
N VAL A 80 -20.62 7.12 -0.07
CA VAL A 80 -19.83 8.30 -0.50
C VAL A 80 -19.20 8.99 0.70
N VAL A 81 -19.96 9.23 1.77
CA VAL A 81 -19.45 9.88 2.99
C VAL A 81 -18.33 9.01 3.61
N LEU A 82 -18.54 7.71 3.75
CA LEU A 82 -17.54 6.78 4.28
C LEU A 82 -16.28 6.74 3.40
N GLY A 83 -16.43 6.74 2.07
CA GLY A 83 -15.32 6.78 1.12
C GLY A 83 -14.47 8.06 1.27
N ILE A 84 -15.10 9.22 1.42
CA ILE A 84 -14.42 10.50 1.66
C ILE A 84 -13.68 10.47 3.00
N VAL A 85 -14.33 10.02 4.08
CA VAL A 85 -13.71 9.91 5.41
C VAL A 85 -12.51 8.97 5.36
N TYR A 86 -12.65 7.82 4.73
CA TYR A 86 -11.55 6.84 4.57
C TYR A 86 -10.37 7.44 3.79
N TYR A 87 -10.64 8.13 2.68
CA TYR A 87 -9.61 8.84 1.91
C TYR A 87 -8.87 9.88 2.76
N LEU A 88 -9.59 10.66 3.57
CA LEU A 88 -8.99 11.67 4.45
C LEU A 88 -8.11 11.03 5.54
N LEU A 89 -8.55 9.89 6.12
CA LEU A 89 -7.78 9.15 7.11
C LEU A 89 -6.48 8.60 6.53
N ILE A 90 -6.53 8.00 5.33
CA ILE A 90 -5.32 7.53 4.63
C ILE A 90 -4.36 8.70 4.40
N ASN A 91 -4.84 9.82 3.87
CA ASN A 91 -4.01 10.98 3.61
C ASN A 91 -3.36 11.55 4.88
N ARG A 92 -4.09 11.59 6.00
CA ARG A 92 -3.53 11.99 7.30
C ARG A 92 -2.42 11.04 7.72
N ARG A 93 -2.62 9.73 7.59
CA ARG A 93 -1.63 8.71 7.92
C ARG A 93 -0.37 8.85 7.05
N ILE A 94 -0.53 8.99 5.73
CA ILE A 94 0.60 9.22 4.81
C ILE A 94 1.36 10.50 5.20
N LYS A 95 0.65 11.60 5.49
CA LYS A 95 1.27 12.87 5.88
C LYS A 95 2.05 12.75 7.19
N SER A 96 1.51 12.02 8.18
CA SER A 96 2.19 11.77 9.44
C SER A 96 3.52 11.02 9.23
N ILE A 97 3.48 9.90 8.50
CA ILE A 97 4.68 9.09 8.21
C ILE A 97 5.70 9.87 7.37
N ARG A 98 5.23 10.69 6.42
CA ARG A 98 6.10 11.49 5.55
C ARG A 98 6.84 12.59 6.29
N ASN A 99 6.19 13.21 7.27
CA ASN A 99 6.77 14.31 8.04
C ASN A 99 7.80 13.83 9.08
N ASP A 100 7.91 12.52 9.26
CA ASP A 100 8.90 11.91 10.13
C ASP A 100 10.28 11.98 9.43
N ALA A 101 11.05 13.03 9.79
CA ALA A 101 12.35 13.34 9.20
C ALA A 101 13.48 12.50 9.84
N SER A 102 13.28 11.20 9.91
CA SER A 102 14.21 10.29 10.53
C SER A 102 15.41 9.95 9.64
N ASP A 103 16.59 9.81 10.24
CA ASP A 103 17.75 9.18 9.58
C ASP A 103 17.43 7.68 9.41
N LYS A 104 17.19 7.26 8.15
CA LYS A 104 16.83 5.89 7.83
C LYS A 104 18.01 5.19 7.17
N ARG A 105 18.33 4.00 7.65
CA ARG A 105 19.37 3.16 7.09
C ARG A 105 18.84 1.76 6.86
N LEU A 106 19.13 1.22 5.69
CA LEU A 106 18.88 -0.17 5.35
C LEU A 106 20.21 -0.89 5.33
N ILE A 107 20.32 -1.96 6.10
CA ILE A 107 21.46 -2.86 6.10
C ILE A 107 20.98 -4.18 5.53
N ILE A 108 21.68 -4.67 4.50
CA ILE A 108 21.42 -5.98 3.90
C ILE A 108 22.69 -6.80 4.07
N GLU A 109 22.58 -7.90 4.78
CA GLU A 109 23.64 -8.90 4.97
C GLU A 109 23.16 -10.26 4.46
N ASP A 110 24.07 -11.24 4.41
CA ASP A 110 23.73 -12.57 3.88
C ASP A 110 22.60 -13.25 4.67
N ASP A 111 22.53 -12.99 5.97
CA ASP A 111 21.62 -13.66 6.90
C ASP A 111 20.39 -12.81 7.27
N TYR A 112 20.43 -11.49 7.10
CA TYR A 112 19.33 -10.60 7.53
C TYR A 112 19.24 -9.29 6.75
N VAL A 113 18.05 -8.69 6.84
CA VAL A 113 17.76 -7.30 6.42
C VAL A 113 17.34 -6.50 7.63
N GLU A 114 18.01 -5.39 7.90
CA GLU A 114 17.71 -4.50 9.02
C GLU A 114 17.37 -3.09 8.53
N MET A 115 16.29 -2.52 9.07
CA MET A 115 15.93 -1.13 8.91
C MET A 115 16.11 -0.40 10.23
N ILE A 116 16.93 0.63 10.24
CA ILE A 116 17.14 1.51 11.40
C ILE A 116 16.41 2.83 11.12
N MET A 117 15.53 3.23 12.03
CA MET A 117 14.78 4.50 11.98
C MET A 117 14.77 5.12 13.36
N ASP A 118 15.37 6.31 13.53
CA ASP A 118 15.41 7.07 14.81
C ASP A 118 15.90 6.25 16.02
N GLY A 119 16.81 5.29 15.78
CA GLY A 119 17.30 4.37 16.81
C GLY A 119 16.45 3.12 17.00
N ASP A 120 15.23 3.08 16.49
CA ASP A 120 14.43 1.86 16.40
C ASP A 120 14.96 0.93 15.30
N ARG A 121 15.08 -0.35 15.63
CA ARG A 121 15.59 -1.37 14.70
C ARG A 121 14.48 -2.36 14.36
N THR A 122 14.29 -2.60 13.09
CA THR A 122 13.45 -3.69 12.59
C THR A 122 14.33 -4.63 11.78
N MET A 123 14.46 -5.86 12.24
CA MET A 123 15.29 -6.90 11.61
C MET A 123 14.41 -8.03 11.09
N LEU A 124 14.72 -8.52 9.89
CA LEU A 124 14.14 -9.70 9.26
C LEU A 124 15.27 -10.63 8.89
N GLU A 125 15.25 -11.88 9.38
CA GLU A 125 16.16 -12.92 8.89
C GLU A 125 15.84 -13.24 7.42
N MET A 126 16.85 -13.51 6.60
CA MET A 126 16.64 -13.87 5.18
C MET A 126 15.77 -15.14 5.05
N SER A 127 15.89 -16.07 5.99
CA SER A 127 15.05 -17.28 6.08
C SER A 127 13.57 -16.98 6.30
N ASP A 128 13.26 -15.87 6.95
CA ASP A 128 11.88 -15.42 7.26
C ASP A 128 11.27 -14.58 6.15
N ILE A 129 12.03 -14.18 5.14
CA ILE A 129 11.52 -13.44 3.99
C ILE A 129 10.88 -14.44 3.02
N GLN A 130 9.59 -14.25 2.72
CA GLN A 130 8.89 -15.02 1.71
C GLN A 130 9.16 -14.50 0.30
N TYR A 131 9.03 -13.16 0.12
CA TYR A 131 9.24 -12.48 -1.15
C TYR A 131 9.84 -11.10 -0.95
N VAL A 132 10.64 -10.67 -1.94
CA VAL A 132 11.05 -9.30 -2.13
C VAL A 132 10.26 -8.75 -3.32
N LEU A 133 9.21 -7.98 -3.05
CA LEU A 133 8.35 -7.43 -4.08
C LEU A 133 8.90 -6.10 -4.57
N MET A 134 9.20 -6.01 -5.84
CA MET A 134 9.57 -4.76 -6.52
C MET A 134 8.34 -4.23 -7.24
N ASN A 135 7.78 -3.14 -6.75
CA ASN A 135 6.61 -2.48 -7.32
C ASN A 135 7.04 -1.19 -8.02
N LYS A 136 6.06 -0.41 -8.49
CA LYS A 136 6.35 0.84 -9.23
C LYS A 136 7.13 1.87 -8.41
N HIS A 137 6.84 1.99 -7.12
CA HIS A 137 7.42 3.02 -6.25
C HIS A 137 8.10 2.45 -5.00
N SER A 138 7.99 1.15 -4.74
CA SER A 138 8.47 0.52 -3.52
C SER A 138 9.13 -0.83 -3.76
N ILE A 139 10.06 -1.18 -2.89
CA ILE A 139 10.61 -2.52 -2.69
C ILE A 139 10.18 -2.95 -1.30
N CYS A 140 9.48 -4.07 -1.19
CA CYS A 140 8.93 -4.55 0.07
C CYS A 140 9.47 -5.95 0.38
N PHE A 141 10.12 -6.11 1.52
CA PHE A 141 10.54 -7.40 2.06
C PHE A 141 9.37 -7.98 2.85
N LEU A 142 8.66 -8.93 2.26
CA LEU A 142 7.51 -9.58 2.84
C LEU A 142 7.94 -10.75 3.72
N PRO A 143 7.65 -10.71 5.03
CA PRO A 143 7.91 -11.86 5.89
C PRO A 143 6.96 -13.02 5.58
N ARG A 144 7.31 -14.23 6.00
CA ARG A 144 6.46 -15.42 5.89
C ARG A 144 5.26 -15.37 6.83
N THR A 145 5.38 -14.66 7.95
CA THR A 145 4.34 -14.57 8.98
C THR A 145 3.77 -13.16 9.07
N GLU A 146 2.44 -13.05 9.15
CA GLU A 146 1.71 -11.78 9.20
C GLU A 146 2.08 -10.90 10.41
N ASN A 147 2.52 -11.51 11.50
CA ASN A 147 2.86 -10.79 12.74
C ASN A 147 4.25 -10.14 12.72
N THR A 148 5.05 -10.44 11.70
CA THR A 148 6.40 -9.87 11.56
C THR A 148 6.32 -8.54 10.81
N LYS A 149 7.07 -7.53 11.27
CA LYS A 149 7.09 -6.23 10.61
C LYS A 149 7.73 -6.35 9.22
N MET A 150 7.04 -5.82 8.21
CA MET A 150 7.57 -5.69 6.86
C MET A 150 8.57 -4.54 6.79
N ILE A 151 9.65 -4.74 6.05
CA ILE A 151 10.60 -3.67 5.68
C ILE A 151 10.26 -3.20 4.27
N ALA A 152 10.23 -1.88 4.05
CA ALA A 152 9.98 -1.29 2.75
C ALA A 152 10.92 -0.12 2.48
N VAL A 153 11.41 -0.04 1.23
CA VAL A 153 12.26 1.06 0.74
C VAL A 153 11.78 1.54 -0.62
N ASN A 154 12.24 2.73 -1.03
CA ASN A 154 11.88 3.28 -2.32
C ASN A 154 12.53 2.49 -3.46
N ILE A 155 11.83 2.43 -4.61
CA ILE A 155 12.30 1.75 -5.83
C ILE A 155 13.60 2.32 -6.40
N ILE A 156 13.96 3.58 -6.06
CA ILE A 156 15.22 4.19 -6.49
C ILE A 156 16.45 3.40 -6.02
N TYR A 157 16.32 2.59 -4.97
CA TYR A 157 17.39 1.72 -4.46
C TYR A 157 17.41 0.33 -5.10
N LYS A 158 16.65 0.12 -6.21
CA LYS A 158 16.47 -1.19 -6.85
C LYS A 158 17.79 -1.88 -7.12
N ASP A 159 18.72 -1.20 -7.78
CA ASP A 159 19.99 -1.81 -8.19
C ASP A 159 20.81 -2.22 -6.98
N SER A 160 20.91 -1.34 -5.97
CA SER A 160 21.62 -1.63 -4.72
C SER A 160 21.02 -2.84 -3.96
N VAL A 161 19.69 -2.94 -3.93
CA VAL A 161 19.00 -4.06 -3.28
C VAL A 161 19.20 -5.35 -4.06
N LEU A 162 19.13 -5.28 -5.40
CA LEU A 162 19.38 -6.44 -6.27
C LEU A 162 20.79 -6.98 -6.12
N ASP A 163 21.77 -6.09 -6.01
CA ASP A 163 23.18 -6.49 -5.86
C ASP A 163 23.45 -7.13 -4.49
N ALA A 164 22.71 -6.71 -3.47
CA ALA A 164 22.90 -7.19 -2.10
C ALA A 164 22.19 -8.52 -1.80
N ILE A 165 21.17 -8.91 -2.57
CA ILE A 165 20.43 -10.15 -2.35
C ILE A 165 21.04 -11.29 -3.17
N ASN A 166 21.55 -12.32 -2.48
CA ASN A 166 22.16 -13.49 -3.11
C ASN A 166 21.12 -14.43 -3.75
N ASP A 167 20.01 -14.71 -3.03
CA ASP A 167 18.95 -15.56 -3.56
C ASP A 167 17.96 -14.75 -4.41
N LYS A 168 18.14 -14.79 -5.72
CA LYS A 168 17.23 -14.11 -6.67
C LYS A 168 15.87 -14.79 -6.82
N SER A 169 15.68 -16.00 -6.33
CA SER A 169 14.42 -16.75 -6.47
C SER A 169 13.27 -16.13 -5.66
N ILE A 170 13.59 -15.41 -4.58
CA ILE A 170 12.59 -14.71 -3.75
C ILE A 170 12.17 -13.35 -4.34
N ILE A 171 12.85 -12.87 -5.39
CA ILE A 171 12.60 -11.56 -5.99
C ILE A 171 11.46 -11.65 -7.00
N ILE A 172 10.41 -10.86 -6.78
CA ILE A 172 9.26 -10.74 -7.67
C ILE A 172 9.21 -9.32 -8.22
N ASP A 173 9.51 -9.17 -9.50
CA ASP A 173 9.46 -7.87 -10.18
C ASP A 173 8.06 -7.63 -10.77
N ASN A 174 7.32 -6.74 -10.14
CA ASN A 174 5.99 -6.29 -10.55
C ASN A 174 6.03 -4.91 -11.24
N THR A 175 7.20 -4.32 -11.48
CA THR A 175 7.32 -2.97 -12.08
C THR A 175 6.66 -2.87 -13.45
N GLY A 176 6.66 -3.95 -14.22
CA GLY A 176 6.02 -4.04 -15.54
C GLY A 176 4.49 -4.20 -15.52
N LEU A 177 3.86 -4.36 -14.36
CA LEU A 177 2.41 -4.51 -14.24
C LEU A 177 1.64 -3.18 -14.19
N TYR A 178 2.32 -2.02 -14.26
CA TYR A 178 1.73 -0.67 -14.02
C TYR A 178 1.58 0.16 -15.29
#